data_31bbc4aa78dc59a1781d869a2aae5d13
#
_entry.id   31bbc4aa78dc59a1781d869a2aae5d13
#
_cell.length_a   1.000
_cell.length_b   1.000
_cell.length_c   1.000
_cell.angle_alpha   90.00
_cell.angle_beta   90.00
_cell.angle_gamma   90.00
#
_symmetry.space_group_name_H-M   'P 1'
#
loop_
_entity.id
_entity.type
_entity.pdbx_description
1 polymer ?
#
loop_
_entity_poly.entity_id
_entity_poly.type
_entity_poly.pdbx_seq_one_letter_code
_entity_poly.pdbx_strand_id
1 'polypeptide(L)'
;VLVKVKDPVFFFFSKNKLGNTDVRAWIVPEVQSGLNDWLHKNPEAAKKIEEKIKANEKLRTELSAVKKEAKEAAKKISIRIPKLKDCKYHVQDGAKGDNSMIFITEGDSATGTMTHSRDASFQAIFSLRGKPENMCGKKQSEIYKNDELYQLMMALGIETDVENLKYAKIIIATEADNDGYHIRNLVMTFFLGYFEELVTTGRVFMLE
;
A
#
# COMPACT_ATOMS: atom_id res chain seq x y z
N VAL A 1 24.30 0.58 -18.81
CA VAL A 1 25.04 1.83 -19.01
C VAL A 1 26.00 2.00 -17.84
N LEU A 2 27.29 2.16 -18.12
CA LEU A 2 28.33 2.45 -17.13
C LEU A 2 28.71 3.92 -17.26
N VAL A 3 28.61 4.66 -16.14
CA VAL A 3 28.90 6.09 -16.10
C VAL A 3 30.02 6.34 -15.09
N LYS A 4 31.09 7.06 -15.52
CA LYS A 4 32.13 7.54 -14.64
C LYS A 4 31.92 9.03 -14.41
N VAL A 5 31.72 9.43 -13.16
CA VAL A 5 31.56 10.83 -12.75
C VAL A 5 32.79 11.25 -11.97
N LYS A 6 33.37 12.40 -12.35
CA LYS A 6 34.47 13.04 -11.62
C LYS A 6 33.81 13.75 -10.41
N ASP A 7 34.30 13.48 -9.21
CA ASP A 7 33.77 14.05 -7.96
C ASP A 7 32.25 13.78 -7.72
N PRO A 8 31.85 12.49 -7.55
CA PRO A 8 30.45 12.15 -7.33
C PRO A 8 29.95 12.61 -5.95
N VAL A 9 28.87 13.39 -5.95
CA VAL A 9 28.14 13.78 -4.74
C VAL A 9 26.99 12.83 -4.53
N PHE A 10 26.85 12.25 -3.33
CA PHE A 10 25.74 11.36 -3.00
C PHE A 10 24.85 11.98 -1.92
N PHE A 11 23.53 11.80 -2.08
CA PHE A 11 22.59 12.04 -1.01
C PHE A 11 22.64 10.84 -0.06
N PHE A 12 22.84 11.01 1.19
CA PHE A 12 22.89 9.98 2.25
C PHE A 12 24.14 9.07 2.26
N PHE A 13 24.40 8.51 3.43
CA PHE A 13 25.48 7.56 3.68
C PHE A 13 25.39 6.26 2.86
N SER A 14 24.17 5.87 2.47
CA SER A 14 23.92 4.66 1.64
C SER A 14 24.42 4.77 0.21
N LYS A 15 24.78 5.98 -0.26
CA LYS A 15 25.23 6.25 -1.64
C LYS A 15 24.27 5.76 -2.74
N ASN A 16 22.99 5.58 -2.43
CA ASN A 16 21.99 5.04 -3.35
C ASN A 16 21.53 6.07 -4.39
N LYS A 17 21.75 7.36 -4.14
CA LYS A 17 21.27 8.43 -4.99
C LYS A 17 22.38 9.43 -5.27
N LEU A 18 22.73 9.58 -6.56
CA LEU A 18 23.67 10.58 -7.03
C LEU A 18 23.05 11.99 -6.96
N GLY A 19 23.77 12.93 -6.37
CA GLY A 19 23.33 14.32 -6.20
C GLY A 19 23.75 15.27 -7.32
N ASN A 20 24.62 14.81 -8.25
CA ASN A 20 25.08 15.61 -9.37
C ASN A 20 23.94 15.82 -10.37
N THR A 21 23.39 17.03 -10.46
CA THR A 21 22.25 17.35 -11.34
C THR A 21 22.62 17.51 -12.80
N ASP A 22 23.85 17.90 -13.09
CA ASP A 22 24.43 18.10 -14.42
C ASP A 22 24.56 16.79 -15.19
N VAL A 23 24.78 15.67 -14.51
CA VAL A 23 24.95 14.33 -15.09
C VAL A 23 23.75 13.93 -15.95
N ARG A 24 22.55 14.32 -15.56
CA ARG A 24 21.33 14.00 -16.31
C ARG A 24 21.31 14.62 -17.71
N ALA A 25 21.82 15.86 -17.83
CA ALA A 25 21.73 16.61 -19.07
C ALA A 25 22.52 15.98 -20.23
N TRP A 26 23.61 15.29 -19.95
CA TRP A 26 24.40 14.62 -20.96
C TRP A 26 24.16 13.11 -21.07
N ILE A 27 23.76 12.42 -19.99
CA ILE A 27 23.45 11.00 -20.04
C ILE A 27 22.16 10.73 -20.83
N VAL A 28 21.11 11.53 -20.61
CA VAL A 28 19.80 11.26 -21.23
C VAL A 28 19.85 11.25 -22.74
N PRO A 29 20.47 12.24 -23.43
CA PRO A 29 20.59 12.21 -24.89
C PRO A 29 21.37 11.01 -25.41
N GLU A 30 22.49 10.66 -24.79
CA GLU A 30 23.32 9.53 -25.20
C GLU A 30 22.57 8.19 -25.05
N VAL A 31 21.89 8.00 -23.91
CA VAL A 31 21.07 6.79 -23.69
C VAL A 31 19.91 6.72 -24.67
N GLN A 32 19.24 7.86 -24.95
CA GLN A 32 18.14 7.90 -25.92
C GLN A 32 18.63 7.53 -27.33
N SER A 33 19.76 8.09 -27.76
CA SER A 33 20.35 7.77 -29.07
C SER A 33 20.71 6.29 -29.17
N GLY A 34 21.46 5.78 -28.19
CA GLY A 34 21.88 4.37 -28.19
C GLY A 34 20.72 3.39 -28.07
N LEU A 35 19.68 3.74 -27.30
CA LEU A 35 18.47 2.92 -27.18
C LEU A 35 17.65 2.92 -28.48
N ASN A 36 17.54 4.06 -29.13
CA ASN A 36 16.84 4.18 -30.40
C ASN A 36 17.49 3.32 -31.49
N ASP A 37 18.83 3.41 -31.62
CA ASP A 37 19.60 2.59 -32.56
C ASP A 37 19.46 1.09 -32.24
N TRP A 38 19.46 0.74 -30.95
CA TRP A 38 19.31 -0.65 -30.56
C TRP A 38 17.90 -1.19 -30.85
N LEU A 39 16.84 -0.40 -30.62
CA LEU A 39 15.48 -0.79 -30.95
C LEU A 39 15.25 -0.98 -32.43
N HIS A 40 15.85 -0.13 -33.28
CA HIS A 40 15.80 -0.29 -34.73
C HIS A 40 16.53 -1.57 -35.21
N LYS A 41 17.62 -1.96 -34.56
CA LYS A 41 18.36 -3.18 -34.85
C LYS A 41 17.69 -4.45 -34.29
N ASN A 42 16.77 -4.31 -33.35
CA ASN A 42 16.12 -5.43 -32.65
C ASN A 42 14.58 -5.31 -32.67
N PRO A 43 13.92 -5.46 -33.82
CA PRO A 43 12.48 -5.20 -33.96
C PRO A 43 11.63 -6.13 -33.10
N GLU A 44 12.05 -7.39 -32.87
CA GLU A 44 11.36 -8.32 -31.97
C GLU A 44 11.35 -7.84 -30.52
N ALA A 45 12.46 -7.29 -30.04
CA ALA A 45 12.55 -6.73 -28.71
C ALA A 45 11.71 -5.44 -28.59
N ALA A 46 11.75 -4.58 -29.62
CA ALA A 46 10.94 -3.37 -29.69
C ALA A 46 9.44 -3.70 -29.60
N LYS A 47 8.98 -4.72 -30.34
CA LYS A 47 7.58 -5.17 -30.30
C LYS A 47 7.17 -5.68 -28.91
N LYS A 48 8.00 -6.50 -28.25
CA LYS A 48 7.73 -6.97 -26.88
C LYS A 48 7.66 -5.83 -25.87
N ILE A 49 8.52 -4.83 -25.99
CA ILE A 49 8.50 -3.64 -25.14
C ILE A 49 7.23 -2.84 -25.38
N GLU A 50 6.83 -2.62 -26.64
CA GLU A 50 5.60 -1.92 -27.01
C GLU A 50 4.35 -2.63 -26.44
N GLU A 51 4.27 -3.95 -26.59
CA GLU A 51 3.18 -4.77 -26.03
C GLU A 51 3.11 -4.62 -24.50
N LYS A 52 4.26 -4.65 -23.84
CA LYS A 52 4.34 -4.47 -22.38
C LYS A 52 3.90 -3.07 -21.94
N ILE A 53 4.30 -2.03 -22.68
CA ILE A 53 3.89 -0.64 -22.41
C ILE A 53 2.38 -0.52 -22.57
N LYS A 54 1.81 -1.01 -23.67
CA LYS A 54 0.35 -0.99 -23.92
C LYS A 54 -0.44 -1.74 -22.86
N ALA A 55 0.04 -2.91 -22.44
CA ALA A 55 -0.59 -3.69 -21.37
C ALA A 55 -0.58 -2.94 -20.02
N ASN A 56 0.55 -2.32 -19.67
CA ASN A 56 0.67 -1.53 -18.45
C ASN A 56 -0.18 -0.27 -18.48
N GLU A 57 -0.26 0.42 -19.63
CA GLU A 57 -1.11 1.60 -19.78
C GLU A 57 -2.59 1.25 -19.63
N LYS A 58 -3.04 0.17 -20.27
CA LYS A 58 -4.40 -0.35 -20.13
C LYS A 58 -4.73 -0.67 -18.67
N LEU A 59 -3.84 -1.40 -17.98
CA LEU A 59 -4.00 -1.75 -16.57
C LEU A 59 -4.10 -0.48 -15.69
N ARG A 60 -3.23 0.51 -15.93
CA ARG A 60 -3.23 1.78 -15.18
C ARG A 60 -4.51 2.58 -15.40
N THR A 61 -5.01 2.60 -16.63
CA THR A 61 -6.25 3.30 -16.97
C THR A 61 -7.46 2.63 -16.32
N GLU A 62 -7.56 1.31 -16.40
CA GLU A 62 -8.62 0.52 -15.75
C GLU A 62 -8.61 0.72 -14.24
N LEU A 63 -7.42 0.65 -13.60
CA LEU A 63 -7.26 0.87 -12.16
C LEU A 63 -7.67 2.29 -11.76
N SER A 64 -7.28 3.29 -12.55
CA SER A 64 -7.64 4.70 -12.30
C SER A 64 -9.15 4.94 -12.37
N ALA A 65 -9.83 4.33 -13.35
CA ALA A 65 -11.28 4.40 -13.48
C ALA A 65 -11.99 3.79 -12.26
N VAL A 66 -11.59 2.58 -11.87
CA VAL A 66 -12.17 1.89 -10.70
C VAL A 66 -11.90 2.66 -9.40
N LYS A 67 -10.69 3.21 -9.23
CA LYS A 67 -10.38 4.10 -8.09
C LYS A 67 -11.29 5.31 -8.03
N LYS A 68 -11.54 5.94 -9.18
CA LYS A 68 -12.41 7.12 -9.24
C LYS A 68 -13.85 6.78 -8.87
N GLU A 69 -14.39 5.69 -9.42
CA GLU A 69 -15.74 5.21 -9.08
C GLU A 69 -15.88 4.87 -7.59
N ALA A 70 -14.90 4.16 -7.02
CA ALA A 70 -14.88 3.83 -5.61
C ALA A 70 -14.82 5.08 -4.72
N LYS A 71 -14.00 6.07 -5.08
CA LYS A 71 -13.95 7.37 -4.37
C LYS A 71 -15.25 8.12 -4.43
N GLU A 72 -15.92 8.13 -5.56
CA GLU A 72 -17.23 8.79 -5.72
C GLU A 72 -18.31 8.07 -4.91
N ALA A 73 -18.30 6.74 -4.89
CA ALA A 73 -19.17 5.93 -4.04
C ALA A 73 -18.93 6.21 -2.55
N ALA A 74 -17.68 6.20 -2.11
CA ALA A 74 -17.30 6.49 -0.74
C ALA A 74 -17.68 7.92 -0.28
N LYS A 75 -17.57 8.91 -1.16
CA LYS A 75 -18.03 10.29 -0.87
C LYS A 75 -19.53 10.38 -0.64
N LYS A 76 -20.32 9.53 -1.29
CA LYS A 76 -21.78 9.46 -1.10
C LYS A 76 -22.17 8.77 0.22
N ILE A 77 -21.32 7.88 0.76
CA ILE A 77 -21.62 7.03 1.94
C ILE A 77 -21.19 7.68 3.26
N SER A 78 -20.75 8.91 3.30
CA SER A 78 -20.31 9.60 4.51
C SER A 78 -18.79 9.64 4.72
N ILE A 79 -18.33 10.80 5.17
CA ILE A 79 -16.94 11.13 5.53
C ILE A 79 -16.37 10.27 6.69
N ARG A 80 -17.19 9.44 7.32
CA ARG A 80 -16.80 8.62 8.47
C ARG A 80 -16.89 7.14 8.13
N ILE A 81 -15.79 6.41 8.26
CA ILE A 81 -15.78 4.94 8.17
C ILE A 81 -16.46 4.38 9.43
N PRO A 82 -17.67 3.80 9.34
CA PRO A 82 -18.44 3.43 10.55
C PRO A 82 -17.71 2.39 11.42
N LYS A 83 -16.90 1.57 10.79
CA LYS A 83 -16.17 0.46 11.43
C LYS A 83 -14.86 0.88 12.08
N LEU A 84 -14.41 2.11 11.84
CA LEU A 84 -13.19 2.66 12.42
C LEU A 84 -13.51 3.41 13.71
N LYS A 85 -12.95 2.95 14.81
CA LYS A 85 -12.81 3.70 16.05
C LYS A 85 -11.40 4.27 16.07
N ASP A 86 -11.22 5.44 15.48
CA ASP A 86 -9.91 6.04 15.29
C ASP A 86 -9.24 6.47 16.62
N CYS A 87 -7.92 6.68 16.59
CA CYS A 87 -7.16 7.23 17.69
C CYS A 87 -6.82 8.71 17.44
N LYS A 88 -6.29 9.37 18.47
CA LYS A 88 -6.01 10.81 18.43
C LYS A 88 -4.73 11.12 17.62
N TYR A 89 -3.69 10.33 17.78
CA TYR A 89 -2.39 10.57 17.17
C TYR A 89 -2.09 9.54 16.10
N HIS A 90 -1.54 10.00 14.97
CA HIS A 90 -1.14 9.22 13.81
C HIS A 90 0.34 9.44 13.51
N VAL A 91 0.93 8.63 12.63
CA VAL A 91 2.35 8.74 12.24
C VAL A 91 2.72 10.16 11.81
N GLN A 92 1.80 10.89 11.17
CA GLN A 92 2.02 12.26 10.73
C GLN A 92 2.18 13.26 11.89
N ASP A 93 1.81 12.89 13.12
CA ASP A 93 1.97 13.74 14.31
C ASP A 93 3.38 13.65 14.93
N GLY A 94 4.35 13.07 14.21
CA GLY A 94 5.75 12.92 14.62
C GLY A 94 5.90 12.00 15.83
N ALA A 95 6.79 12.32 16.75
CA ALA A 95 7.12 11.46 17.91
C ALA A 95 5.91 10.99 18.75
N LYS A 96 4.80 11.72 18.74
CA LYS A 96 3.56 11.28 19.39
C LYS A 96 2.86 10.15 18.62
N GLY A 97 3.03 10.12 17.30
CA GLY A 97 2.44 9.11 16.43
C GLY A 97 3.23 7.81 16.33
N ASP A 98 4.47 7.75 16.80
CA ASP A 98 5.35 6.57 16.72
C ASP A 98 4.78 5.35 17.46
N ASN A 99 3.91 5.59 18.44
CA ASN A 99 3.21 4.55 19.19
C ASN A 99 1.80 4.25 18.65
N SER A 100 1.37 4.92 17.57
CA SER A 100 0.05 4.70 16.99
C SER A 100 -0.09 3.28 16.43
N MET A 101 -1.24 2.66 16.69
CA MET A 101 -1.53 1.32 16.22
C MET A 101 -3.01 1.16 15.89
N ILE A 102 -3.29 0.29 14.93
CA ILE A 102 -4.65 -0.11 14.60
C ILE A 102 -4.81 -1.60 14.81
N PHE A 103 -5.86 -1.98 15.54
CA PHE A 103 -6.26 -3.36 15.72
C PHE A 103 -7.32 -3.71 14.69
N ILE A 104 -7.09 -4.74 13.90
CA ILE A 104 -8.08 -5.33 12.99
C ILE A 104 -8.73 -6.49 13.74
N THR A 105 -10.00 -6.33 14.11
CA THR A 105 -10.75 -7.29 14.92
C THR A 105 -11.82 -7.99 14.12
N GLU A 106 -12.24 -9.16 14.60
CA GLU A 106 -13.39 -9.88 14.08
C GLU A 106 -14.68 -9.44 14.79
N GLY A 107 -15.59 -8.85 14.02
CA GLY A 107 -16.94 -8.53 14.50
C GLY A 107 -17.05 -7.39 15.51
N ASP A 108 -18.29 -7.01 15.77
CA ASP A 108 -18.60 -5.87 16.63
C ASP A 108 -18.48 -6.21 18.13
N SER A 109 -18.58 -7.49 18.51
CA SER A 109 -18.48 -7.93 19.91
C SER A 109 -17.08 -7.70 20.48
N ALA A 110 -16.05 -8.24 19.81
CA ALA A 110 -14.65 -8.02 20.18
C ALA A 110 -14.28 -6.54 20.13
N THR A 111 -14.75 -5.82 19.11
CA THR A 111 -14.58 -4.38 18.97
C THR A 111 -15.16 -3.60 20.15
N GLY A 112 -16.34 -3.99 20.63
CA GLY A 112 -16.99 -3.35 21.79
C GLY A 112 -16.12 -3.43 23.04
N THR A 113 -15.67 -4.63 23.39
CA THR A 113 -14.82 -4.87 24.56
C THR A 113 -13.49 -4.10 24.46
N MET A 114 -12.82 -4.18 23.32
CA MET A 114 -11.56 -3.48 23.09
C MET A 114 -11.73 -1.95 23.10
N THR A 115 -12.84 -1.43 22.58
CA THR A 115 -13.10 0.01 22.54
C THR A 115 -13.15 0.64 23.95
N HIS A 116 -13.66 -0.08 24.94
CA HIS A 116 -13.71 0.40 26.32
C HIS A 116 -12.35 0.34 27.05
N SER A 117 -11.49 -0.58 26.64
CA SER A 117 -10.19 -0.83 27.29
C SER A 117 -9.01 -0.17 26.61
N ARG A 118 -9.17 0.34 25.37
CA ARG A 118 -8.08 0.90 24.56
C ARG A 118 -7.60 2.26 25.09
N ASP A 119 -6.34 2.56 24.84
CA ASP A 119 -5.87 3.95 24.87
C ASP A 119 -6.27 4.68 23.58
N ALA A 120 -7.30 5.52 23.68
CA ALA A 120 -7.81 6.29 22.55
C ALA A 120 -6.80 7.31 21.98
N SER A 121 -5.69 7.56 22.69
CA SER A 121 -4.63 8.43 22.17
C SER A 121 -3.85 7.77 21.04
N PHE A 122 -3.59 6.46 21.12
CA PHE A 122 -2.68 5.75 20.22
C PHE A 122 -3.28 4.50 19.57
N GLN A 123 -4.41 3.99 20.09
CA GLN A 123 -4.99 2.74 19.67
C GLN A 123 -6.29 2.96 18.90
N ALA A 124 -6.26 2.67 17.59
CA ALA A 124 -7.43 2.60 16.75
C ALA A 124 -7.94 1.16 16.65
N ILE A 125 -9.21 0.97 16.34
CA ILE A 125 -9.80 -0.35 16.09
C ILE A 125 -10.61 -0.30 14.81
N PHE A 126 -10.42 -1.30 13.96
CA PHE A 126 -11.21 -1.54 12.76
C PHE A 126 -11.91 -2.91 12.86
N SER A 127 -13.22 -2.91 12.78
CA SER A 127 -14.04 -4.13 12.87
C SER A 127 -14.30 -4.72 11.49
N LEU A 128 -13.87 -5.96 11.24
CA LEU A 128 -14.24 -6.72 10.05
C LEU A 128 -15.65 -7.33 10.24
N ARG A 129 -16.47 -7.29 9.21
CA ARG A 129 -17.75 -8.01 9.19
C ARG A 129 -17.57 -9.40 8.58
N GLY A 130 -17.26 -10.36 9.44
CA GLY A 130 -17.02 -11.74 9.04
C GLY A 130 -15.73 -11.94 8.26
N LYS A 131 -15.67 -13.01 7.47
CA LYS A 131 -14.48 -13.39 6.69
C LYS A 131 -14.33 -12.48 5.48
N PRO A 132 -13.20 -11.76 5.34
CA PRO A 132 -12.93 -11.00 4.12
C PRO A 132 -12.76 -11.94 2.92
N GLU A 133 -12.95 -11.41 1.73
CA GLU A 133 -12.76 -12.14 0.50
C GLU A 133 -11.30 -12.55 0.32
N ASN A 134 -11.08 -13.79 -0.16
CA ASN A 134 -9.73 -14.24 -0.51
C ASN A 134 -9.23 -13.51 -1.76
N MET A 135 -8.17 -12.71 -1.60
CA MET A 135 -7.58 -11.89 -2.64
C MET A 135 -6.42 -12.56 -3.38
N CYS A 136 -6.09 -13.82 -3.06
CA CYS A 136 -5.02 -14.57 -3.72
C CYS A 136 -5.24 -14.64 -5.23
N GLY A 137 -4.27 -14.18 -6.02
CA GLY A 137 -4.32 -14.22 -7.48
C GLY A 137 -5.32 -13.26 -8.14
N LYS A 138 -6.03 -12.42 -7.38
CA LYS A 138 -6.95 -11.42 -7.92
C LYS A 138 -6.22 -10.15 -8.36
N LYS A 139 -6.85 -9.35 -9.21
CA LYS A 139 -6.32 -8.06 -9.63
C LYS A 139 -6.54 -7.01 -8.53
N GLN A 140 -5.64 -6.05 -8.42
CA GLN A 140 -5.78 -4.93 -7.47
C GLN A 140 -7.11 -4.17 -7.64
N SER A 141 -7.68 -4.12 -8.84
CA SER A 141 -8.99 -3.52 -9.10
C SER A 141 -10.15 -4.19 -8.34
N GLU A 142 -10.02 -5.46 -7.96
CA GLU A 142 -11.03 -6.17 -7.18
C GLU A 142 -11.13 -5.68 -5.74
N ILE A 143 -10.03 -5.15 -5.17
CA ILE A 143 -10.04 -4.54 -3.83
C ILE A 143 -11.06 -3.38 -3.78
N TYR A 144 -11.09 -2.56 -4.83
CA TYR A 144 -11.98 -1.39 -4.88
C TYR A 144 -13.46 -1.76 -5.03
N LYS A 145 -13.76 -2.99 -5.44
CA LYS A 145 -15.12 -3.53 -5.53
C LYS A 145 -15.56 -4.21 -4.23
N ASN A 146 -14.61 -4.55 -3.37
CA ASN A 146 -14.88 -5.17 -2.07
C ASN A 146 -14.95 -4.08 -0.99
N ASP A 147 -16.16 -3.77 -0.53
CA ASP A 147 -16.41 -2.69 0.45
C ASP A 147 -15.60 -2.87 1.74
N GLU A 148 -15.40 -4.10 2.20
CA GLU A 148 -14.70 -4.42 3.43
C GLU A 148 -13.21 -4.07 3.35
N LEU A 149 -12.55 -4.60 2.32
CA LEU A 149 -11.11 -4.38 2.09
C LEU A 149 -10.83 -2.94 1.65
N TYR A 150 -11.75 -2.33 0.90
CA TYR A 150 -11.63 -0.94 0.52
C TYR A 150 -11.72 0.00 1.75
N GLN A 151 -12.68 -0.23 2.65
CA GLN A 151 -12.78 0.53 3.90
C GLN A 151 -11.56 0.33 4.80
N LEU A 152 -11.02 -0.88 4.87
CA LEU A 152 -9.77 -1.16 5.59
C LEU A 152 -8.60 -0.35 4.99
N MET A 153 -8.45 -0.36 3.68
CA MET A 153 -7.42 0.39 2.97
C MET A 153 -7.54 1.90 3.22
N MET A 154 -8.76 2.44 3.18
CA MET A 154 -9.04 3.84 3.53
C MET A 154 -8.74 4.14 5.00
N ALA A 155 -9.11 3.25 5.93
CA ALA A 155 -8.83 3.40 7.35
C ALA A 155 -7.32 3.48 7.62
N LEU A 156 -6.55 2.64 6.95
CA LEU A 156 -5.09 2.63 7.01
C LEU A 156 -4.44 3.85 6.34
N GLY A 157 -5.12 4.52 5.41
CA GLY A 157 -4.60 5.64 4.64
C GLY A 157 -3.73 5.24 3.45
N ILE A 158 -3.71 3.96 3.08
CA ILE A 158 -2.84 3.40 2.01
C ILE A 158 -3.52 3.31 0.63
N GLU A 159 -4.62 4.00 0.43
CA GLU A 159 -5.38 3.95 -0.83
C GLU A 159 -4.56 4.43 -2.04
N THR A 160 -3.76 5.46 -1.84
CA THR A 160 -2.95 6.06 -2.92
C THR A 160 -1.51 5.63 -2.86
N ASP A 161 -0.94 5.55 -1.67
CA ASP A 161 0.45 5.20 -1.44
C ASP A 161 0.63 4.59 -0.05
N VAL A 162 1.51 3.62 0.08
CA VAL A 162 1.89 2.99 1.35
C VAL A 162 2.57 4.00 2.30
N GLU A 163 3.26 5.00 1.75
CA GLU A 163 3.89 6.08 2.53
C GLU A 163 2.87 6.92 3.33
N ASN A 164 1.59 6.90 2.94
CA ASN A 164 0.52 7.61 3.65
C ASN A 164 -0.06 6.82 4.82
N LEU A 165 0.55 5.70 5.21
CA LEU A 165 0.10 4.89 6.33
C LEU A 165 -0.07 5.74 7.59
N LYS A 166 -1.27 5.69 8.19
CA LYS A 166 -1.63 6.49 9.36
C LYS A 166 -1.05 5.96 10.67
N TYR A 167 -0.85 4.66 10.78
CA TYR A 167 -0.49 4.00 12.03
C TYR A 167 0.90 3.39 11.95
N ALA A 168 1.67 3.50 13.03
CA ALA A 168 3.00 2.91 13.10
C ALA A 168 2.95 1.38 13.09
N LYS A 169 1.87 0.79 13.62
CA LYS A 169 1.67 -0.66 13.69
C LYS A 169 0.26 -1.06 13.27
N ILE A 170 0.16 -2.16 12.54
CA ILE A 170 -1.10 -2.83 12.16
C ILE A 170 -1.12 -4.16 12.89
N ILE A 171 -2.11 -4.40 13.74
CA ILE A 171 -2.20 -5.59 14.59
C ILE A 171 -3.45 -6.37 14.19
N ILE A 172 -3.28 -7.58 13.70
CA ILE A 172 -4.38 -8.50 13.41
C ILE A 172 -4.74 -9.20 14.72
N ALA A 173 -5.90 -8.87 15.27
CA ALA A 173 -6.40 -9.33 16.57
C ALA A 173 -7.70 -10.12 16.38
N THR A 174 -7.57 -11.38 16.00
CA THR A 174 -8.70 -12.32 15.85
C THR A 174 -8.72 -13.30 17.02
N GLU A 175 -9.88 -13.93 17.26
CA GLU A 175 -10.01 -14.96 18.27
C GLU A 175 -9.12 -16.18 17.98
N ALA A 176 -8.74 -16.93 19.01
CA ALA A 176 -7.89 -18.12 18.89
C ALA A 176 -8.71 -19.37 18.55
N ASP A 177 -9.55 -19.27 17.54
CA ASP A 177 -10.39 -20.34 17.01
C ASP A 177 -10.18 -20.54 15.51
N ASN A 178 -10.90 -21.50 14.93
CA ASN A 178 -10.75 -21.82 13.51
C ASN A 178 -11.17 -20.67 12.58
N ASP A 179 -12.15 -19.89 12.96
CA ASP A 179 -12.63 -18.75 12.17
C ASP A 179 -11.64 -17.60 12.24
N GLY A 180 -11.13 -17.29 13.42
CA GLY A 180 -10.08 -16.29 13.63
C GLY A 180 -8.78 -16.64 12.90
N TYR A 181 -8.34 -17.90 12.89
CA TYR A 181 -7.19 -18.34 12.08
C TYR A 181 -7.43 -18.14 10.59
N HIS A 182 -8.64 -18.41 10.12
CA HIS A 182 -8.99 -18.21 8.71
C HIS A 182 -9.00 -16.73 8.34
N ILE A 183 -9.61 -15.86 9.14
CA ILE A 183 -9.61 -14.42 8.93
C ILE A 183 -8.18 -13.87 8.93
N ARG A 184 -7.34 -14.29 9.88
CA ARG A 184 -5.92 -13.94 9.95
C ARG A 184 -5.20 -14.23 8.65
N ASN A 185 -5.39 -15.45 8.09
CA ASN A 185 -4.77 -15.85 6.84
C ASN A 185 -5.28 -15.03 5.65
N LEU A 186 -6.56 -14.69 5.59
CA LEU A 186 -7.14 -13.87 4.53
C LEU A 186 -6.63 -12.44 4.57
N VAL A 187 -6.53 -11.84 5.75
CA VAL A 187 -5.96 -10.50 5.94
C VAL A 187 -4.46 -10.47 5.62
N MET A 188 -3.71 -11.50 6.04
CA MET A 188 -2.29 -11.62 5.66
C MET A 188 -2.12 -11.80 4.15
N THR A 189 -2.97 -12.60 3.49
CA THR A 189 -2.97 -12.75 2.03
C THR A 189 -3.20 -11.42 1.32
N PHE A 190 -4.10 -10.59 1.84
CA PHE A 190 -4.32 -9.25 1.33
C PHE A 190 -3.08 -8.37 1.47
N PHE A 191 -2.44 -8.33 2.65
CA PHE A 191 -1.23 -7.54 2.85
C PHE A 191 -0.06 -8.02 1.99
N LEU A 192 0.21 -9.33 1.98
CA LEU A 192 1.31 -9.91 1.19
C LEU A 192 1.09 -9.73 -0.32
N GLY A 193 -0.15 -9.82 -0.78
CA GLY A 193 -0.46 -9.72 -2.21
C GLY A 193 -0.41 -8.30 -2.78
N TYR A 194 -0.68 -7.26 -1.96
CA TYR A 194 -0.86 -5.90 -2.45
C TYR A 194 -0.05 -4.84 -1.71
N PHE A 195 0.43 -5.16 -0.51
CA PHE A 195 1.15 -4.25 0.39
C PHE A 195 2.31 -4.98 1.08
N GLU A 196 3.05 -5.80 0.34
CA GLU A 196 4.16 -6.62 0.83
C GLU A 196 5.18 -5.81 1.62
N GLU A 197 5.39 -4.56 1.22
CA GLU A 197 6.30 -3.63 1.91
C GLU A 197 5.91 -3.42 3.38
N LEU A 198 4.61 -3.37 3.72
CA LEU A 198 4.18 -3.22 5.11
C LEU A 198 4.53 -4.44 5.98
N VAL A 199 4.55 -5.62 5.37
CA VAL A 199 4.92 -6.87 6.05
C VAL A 199 6.44 -6.96 6.19
N THR A 200 7.17 -6.72 5.12
CA THR A 200 8.65 -6.84 5.09
C THR A 200 9.35 -5.76 5.93
N THR A 201 8.75 -4.59 6.07
CA THR A 201 9.24 -3.52 6.95
C THR A 201 8.81 -3.68 8.42
N GLY A 202 8.12 -4.78 8.77
CA GLY A 202 7.72 -5.08 10.14
C GLY A 202 6.63 -4.16 10.70
N ARG A 203 5.69 -3.72 9.85
CA ARG A 203 4.54 -2.90 10.26
C ARG A 203 3.32 -3.74 10.64
N VAL A 204 3.24 -4.99 10.16
CA VAL A 204 2.09 -5.89 10.39
C VAL A 204 2.46 -6.93 11.43
N PHE A 205 1.60 -7.05 12.44
CA PHE A 205 1.75 -7.97 13.59
C PHE A 205 0.52 -8.85 13.71
N MET A 206 0.68 -10.02 14.30
CA MET A 206 -0.41 -10.89 14.71
C MET A 206 -0.43 -10.97 16.23
N LEU A 207 -1.60 -10.84 16.82
CA LEU A 207 -1.81 -11.07 18.25
C LEU A 207 -1.98 -12.58 18.46
N GLU A 208 -1.18 -13.16 19.31
CA GLU A 208 -1.27 -14.57 19.76
C GLU A 208 -1.88 -14.67 21.15
#